data_528c94786c137199d52875cf1219fde7
#
_entry.id   528c94786c137199d52875cf1219fde7
#
_cell.length_a   1.000
_cell.length_b   1.000
_cell.length_c   1.000
_cell.angle_alpha   90.00
_cell.angle_beta   90.00
_cell.angle_gamma   90.00
#
_symmetry.space_group_name_H-M   'P 1'
#
loop_
_entity.id
_entity.type
_entity.pdbx_description
1 polymer ?
#
loop_
_entity_poly.entity_id
_entity_poly.type
_entity_poly.pdbx_seq_one_letter_code
_entity_poly.pdbx_strand_id
1 'polypeptide(L)'
;DQSYVSGANKAWATYIFCIMQSPDTCDDYGYSNRRPALYETTKLIDWVFESFSIQAALDTDQALAEIPVKYSSDTDTLQLYPADSMMTLLPSTGDGSVTQKYFHLPDYAPAPIQQGDVVGTVELKLAGETIGVVNLIAGQDVHQNALLFTVSKVQAFFHSLYLKVVIVLYLLTLAVYGLWVFIN
;
A
#
# COMPACT_ATOMS: atom_id res chain seq x y z
N ASP A 1 -12.25 24.89 -39.81
CA ASP A 1 -11.91 24.26 -38.53
C ASP A 1 -10.39 24.09 -38.43
N GLN A 2 -9.81 24.58 -37.34
CA GLN A 2 -8.40 24.50 -37.08
C GLN A 2 -8.11 23.45 -36.00
N SER A 3 -6.99 22.75 -36.12
CA SER A 3 -6.50 21.83 -35.10
C SER A 3 -5.11 22.29 -34.65
N TYR A 4 -4.83 22.21 -33.36
CA TYR A 4 -3.57 22.63 -32.79
C TYR A 4 -3.07 21.66 -31.74
N VAL A 5 -1.77 21.30 -31.84
CA VAL A 5 -1.11 20.47 -30.84
C VAL A 5 -0.02 21.29 -30.20
N SER A 6 -0.01 21.34 -28.90
CA SER A 6 0.95 22.10 -28.10
C SER A 6 1.42 21.28 -26.90
N GLY A 7 2.63 21.57 -26.45
CA GLY A 7 3.17 21.05 -25.20
C GLY A 7 3.47 22.19 -24.24
N ALA A 8 3.16 22.00 -22.97
CA ALA A 8 3.52 22.92 -21.91
C ALA A 8 4.30 22.17 -20.83
N ASN A 9 5.33 22.82 -20.29
CA ASN A 9 6.21 22.26 -19.28
C ASN A 9 6.29 23.21 -18.10
N LYS A 10 6.01 22.70 -16.90
CA LYS A 10 6.18 23.43 -15.66
C LYS A 10 6.77 22.49 -14.61
N ALA A 11 7.92 22.86 -14.06
CA ALA A 11 8.65 22.08 -13.08
C ALA A 11 8.92 20.62 -13.56
N TRP A 12 8.23 19.64 -12.98
CA TRP A 12 8.44 18.22 -13.23
C TRP A 12 7.42 17.60 -14.20
N ALA A 13 6.42 18.37 -14.63
CA ALA A 13 5.34 17.86 -15.46
C ALA A 13 5.39 18.44 -16.88
N THR A 14 5.21 17.58 -17.87
CA THR A 14 5.03 17.94 -19.26
C THR A 14 3.64 17.52 -19.71
N TYR A 15 2.86 18.45 -20.22
CA TYR A 15 1.53 18.19 -20.74
C TYR A 15 1.50 18.39 -22.24
N ILE A 16 0.79 17.53 -22.94
CA ILE A 16 0.55 17.60 -24.37
C ILE A 16 -0.93 17.86 -24.60
N PHE A 17 -1.26 18.93 -25.31
CA PHE A 17 -2.62 19.33 -25.62
C PHE A 17 -2.88 19.18 -27.12
N CYS A 18 -4.05 18.65 -27.45
CA CYS A 18 -4.53 18.57 -28.81
C CYS A 18 -5.92 19.20 -28.89
N ILE A 19 -6.02 20.34 -29.53
CA ILE A 19 -7.28 21.03 -29.79
C ILE A 19 -7.68 20.73 -31.24
N MET A 20 -8.88 20.20 -31.43
CA MET A 20 -9.42 19.81 -32.74
C MET A 20 -10.74 20.56 -32.99
N GLN A 21 -11.02 20.82 -34.25
CA GLN A 21 -12.26 21.48 -34.70
C GLN A 21 -12.53 22.85 -34.04
N SER A 22 -11.48 23.62 -33.77
CA SER A 22 -11.68 25.00 -33.32
C SER A 22 -12.19 25.86 -34.50
N PRO A 23 -13.19 26.72 -34.28
CA PRO A 23 -13.74 27.54 -35.36
C PRO A 23 -12.68 28.53 -35.91
N ASP A 24 -12.77 28.83 -37.20
CA ASP A 24 -11.83 29.75 -37.86
C ASP A 24 -12.09 31.22 -37.49
N THR A 25 -13.29 31.55 -37.02
CA THR A 25 -13.72 32.91 -36.62
C THR A 25 -14.28 32.89 -35.20
N CYS A 26 -13.91 33.87 -34.41
CA CYS A 26 -14.39 34.09 -33.03
C CYS A 26 -15.19 35.37 -32.91
N ASP A 27 -16.15 35.64 -33.79
CA ASP A 27 -16.91 36.85 -33.78
C ASP A 27 -17.83 37.01 -32.54
N ASP A 28 -18.26 35.92 -31.94
CA ASP A 28 -19.13 35.90 -30.75
C ASP A 28 -18.41 36.17 -29.42
N TYR A 29 -17.08 36.10 -29.39
CA TYR A 29 -16.29 36.27 -28.15
C TYR A 29 -15.36 37.49 -28.13
N GLY A 30 -15.47 38.41 -29.11
CA GLY A 30 -14.74 39.68 -29.12
C GLY A 30 -13.22 39.56 -29.43
N TYR A 31 -12.77 38.47 -30.00
CA TYR A 31 -11.36 38.21 -30.30
C TYR A 31 -11.03 38.41 -31.79
N SER A 32 -11.11 39.63 -32.27
CA SER A 32 -11.05 39.96 -33.69
C SER A 32 -9.70 39.66 -34.40
N ASN A 33 -8.68 39.09 -33.76
CA ASN A 33 -7.39 38.84 -34.41
C ASN A 33 -6.57 37.69 -33.78
N ARG A 34 -7.15 36.81 -32.95
CA ARG A 34 -6.41 35.72 -32.35
C ARG A 34 -6.90 34.37 -32.87
N ARG A 35 -5.97 33.46 -33.14
CA ARG A 35 -6.32 32.09 -33.52
C ARG A 35 -7.06 31.42 -32.37
N PRO A 36 -8.33 31.03 -32.51
CA PRO A 36 -9.14 30.48 -31.40
C PRO A 36 -8.47 29.26 -30.73
N ALA A 37 -7.89 28.37 -31.53
CA ALA A 37 -7.19 27.20 -31.00
C ALA A 37 -6.03 27.53 -30.04
N LEU A 38 -5.29 28.63 -30.27
CA LEU A 38 -4.24 29.09 -29.37
C LEU A 38 -4.80 29.64 -28.05
N TYR A 39 -5.92 30.37 -28.13
CA TYR A 39 -6.57 30.91 -26.95
C TYR A 39 -7.13 29.82 -26.05
N GLU A 40 -7.85 28.86 -26.64
CA GLU A 40 -8.37 27.72 -25.90
C GLU A 40 -7.23 26.84 -25.31
N THR A 41 -6.14 26.68 -26.05
CA THR A 41 -4.94 25.98 -25.54
C THR A 41 -4.36 26.70 -24.32
N THR A 42 -4.25 28.03 -24.35
CA THR A 42 -3.73 28.82 -23.21
C THR A 42 -4.63 28.65 -21.97
N LYS A 43 -5.95 28.78 -22.14
CA LYS A 43 -6.89 28.55 -21.04
C LYS A 43 -6.80 27.15 -20.44
N LEU A 44 -6.67 26.14 -21.30
CA LEU A 44 -6.54 24.76 -20.86
C LEU A 44 -5.23 24.54 -20.09
N ILE A 45 -4.14 25.12 -20.56
CA ILE A 45 -2.84 25.09 -19.88
C ILE A 45 -2.93 25.75 -18.51
N ASP A 46 -3.49 26.93 -18.42
CA ASP A 46 -3.64 27.67 -17.17
C ASP A 46 -4.52 26.86 -16.18
N TRP A 47 -5.63 26.35 -16.67
CA TRP A 47 -6.53 25.50 -15.85
C TRP A 47 -5.82 24.26 -15.32
N VAL A 48 -5.05 23.53 -16.15
CA VAL A 48 -4.33 22.33 -15.71
C VAL A 48 -3.29 22.69 -14.65
N PHE A 49 -2.50 23.75 -14.87
CA PHE A 49 -1.47 24.16 -13.91
C PHE A 49 -2.00 24.74 -12.61
N GLU A 50 -3.23 25.28 -12.61
CA GLU A 50 -3.91 25.74 -11.41
C GLU A 50 -4.60 24.58 -10.68
N SER A 51 -5.16 23.63 -11.45
CA SER A 51 -5.99 22.56 -10.91
C SER A 51 -5.20 21.35 -10.43
N PHE A 52 -3.97 21.14 -10.93
CA PHE A 52 -3.16 19.99 -10.62
C PHE A 52 -1.75 20.37 -10.20
N SER A 53 -1.24 19.65 -9.21
CA SER A 53 0.15 19.79 -8.74
C SER A 53 0.74 18.43 -8.39
N ILE A 54 2.07 18.32 -8.49
CA ILE A 54 2.78 17.14 -8.02
C ILE A 54 2.85 17.23 -6.50
N GLN A 55 2.25 16.24 -5.84
CA GLN A 55 2.19 16.13 -4.38
C GLN A 55 2.67 14.76 -3.94
N ALA A 56 3.13 14.66 -2.68
CA ALA A 56 3.46 13.39 -2.09
C ALA A 56 2.16 12.60 -1.80
N ALA A 57 1.96 11.49 -2.52
CA ALA A 57 0.90 10.54 -2.22
C ALA A 57 1.26 9.66 -1.01
N LEU A 58 2.57 9.44 -0.79
CA LEU A 58 3.15 8.80 0.38
C LEU A 58 4.30 9.63 0.91
N ASP A 59 4.30 9.80 2.22
CA ASP A 59 5.37 10.47 2.97
C ASP A 59 6.03 9.45 3.89
N THR A 60 7.37 9.38 3.84
CA THR A 60 8.17 8.47 4.67
C THR A 60 8.11 8.78 6.15
N ASP A 61 7.73 9.99 6.52
CA ASP A 61 7.68 10.44 7.91
C ASP A 61 6.34 10.14 8.60
N GLN A 62 5.35 9.63 7.85
CA GLN A 62 4.03 9.30 8.37
C GLN A 62 3.81 7.79 8.42
N ALA A 63 3.45 7.29 9.60
CA ALA A 63 2.99 5.91 9.75
C ALA A 63 1.68 5.73 8.98
N LEU A 64 1.64 4.71 8.12
CA LEU A 64 0.49 4.42 7.27
C LEU A 64 -0.40 3.31 7.82
N ALA A 65 0.17 2.39 8.59
CA ALA A 65 -0.53 1.24 9.15
C ALA A 65 0.11 0.82 10.47
N GLU A 66 -0.63 0.02 11.22
CA GLU A 66 -0.20 -0.58 12.47
C GLU A 66 -0.62 -2.05 12.47
N ILE A 67 0.28 -2.95 12.87
CA ILE A 67 0.01 -4.37 12.96
C ILE A 67 0.40 -4.91 14.33
N PRO A 68 -0.29 -5.98 14.82
CA PRO A 68 0.07 -6.62 16.07
C PRO A 68 1.41 -7.35 15.99
N VAL A 69 2.16 -7.30 17.08
CA VAL A 69 3.42 -8.02 17.24
C VAL A 69 3.21 -9.26 18.08
N LYS A 70 3.86 -10.38 17.71
CA LYS A 70 3.89 -11.60 18.52
C LYS A 70 5.29 -11.88 19.03
N TYR A 71 5.36 -12.52 20.19
CA TYR A 71 6.61 -12.96 20.86
C TYR A 71 7.52 -11.82 21.34
N SER A 72 6.94 -10.64 21.57
CA SER A 72 7.61 -9.52 22.20
C SER A 72 6.95 -9.18 23.53
N SER A 73 7.73 -8.61 24.44
CA SER A 73 7.24 -7.94 25.67
C SER A 73 7.44 -6.42 25.61
N ASP A 74 8.10 -5.92 24.56
CA ASP A 74 8.45 -4.50 24.44
C ASP A 74 7.28 -3.68 23.93
N THR A 75 6.55 -4.26 22.96
CA THR A 75 5.38 -3.62 22.34
C THR A 75 4.41 -4.68 21.82
N ASP A 76 3.12 -4.34 21.85
CA ASP A 76 2.05 -5.17 21.30
C ASP A 76 1.75 -4.84 19.84
N THR A 77 2.18 -3.66 19.37
CA THR A 77 1.91 -3.16 18.02
C THR A 77 3.17 -2.56 17.38
N LEU A 78 3.23 -2.61 16.06
CA LEU A 78 4.29 -2.10 15.23
C LEU A 78 3.74 -1.11 14.21
N GLN A 79 4.26 0.11 14.23
CA GLN A 79 3.95 1.12 13.22
C GLN A 79 4.78 0.87 11.95
N LEU A 80 4.10 0.98 10.81
CA LEU A 80 4.68 0.76 9.49
C LEU A 80 4.75 2.06 8.71
N TYR A 81 5.92 2.31 8.14
CA TYR A 81 6.22 3.48 7.33
C TYR A 81 6.49 3.07 5.88
N PRO A 82 6.20 3.91 4.88
CA PRO A 82 6.60 3.61 3.52
C PRO A 82 8.13 3.68 3.39
N ALA A 83 8.71 2.72 2.68
CA ALA A 83 10.15 2.68 2.43
C ALA A 83 10.61 3.82 1.51
N ASP A 84 9.72 4.26 0.62
CA ASP A 84 9.98 5.32 -0.35
C ASP A 84 8.81 6.32 -0.39
N SER A 85 9.14 7.59 -0.61
CA SER A 85 8.14 8.60 -0.92
C SER A 85 7.66 8.44 -2.35
N MET A 86 6.36 8.58 -2.58
CA MET A 86 5.78 8.53 -3.91
C MET A 86 5.14 9.87 -4.26
N MET A 87 5.69 10.51 -5.29
CA MET A 87 5.16 11.75 -5.85
C MET A 87 4.23 11.44 -7.02
N THR A 88 3.05 12.03 -7.05
CA THR A 88 2.09 11.87 -8.14
C THR A 88 1.34 13.16 -8.40
N LEU A 89 0.72 13.24 -9.58
CA LEU A 89 -0.11 14.39 -9.97
C LEU A 89 -1.47 14.27 -9.29
N LEU A 90 -1.76 15.20 -8.39
CA LEU A 90 -3.02 15.26 -7.66
C LEU A 90 -3.72 16.61 -7.88
N PRO A 91 -5.06 16.67 -7.71
CA PRO A 91 -5.78 17.94 -7.71
C PRO A 91 -5.23 18.88 -6.62
N SER A 92 -4.97 20.13 -6.98
CA SER A 92 -4.40 21.12 -6.05
C SER A 92 -5.32 21.46 -4.87
N THR A 93 -6.62 21.25 -5.03
CA THR A 93 -7.66 21.52 -4.03
C THR A 93 -8.07 20.26 -3.24
N GLY A 94 -7.44 19.13 -3.48
CA GLY A 94 -7.74 17.85 -2.82
C GLY A 94 -6.92 17.64 -1.55
N ASP A 95 -7.51 16.95 -0.59
CA ASP A 95 -6.90 16.51 0.67
C ASP A 95 -6.11 15.19 0.56
N GLY A 96 -5.73 14.77 -0.66
CA GLY A 96 -5.09 13.49 -0.91
C GLY A 96 -6.02 12.27 -0.87
N SER A 97 -7.30 12.46 -0.54
CA SER A 97 -8.31 11.38 -0.45
C SER A 97 -8.64 10.73 -1.80
N VAL A 98 -8.21 11.35 -2.89
CA VAL A 98 -8.40 10.84 -4.26
C VAL A 98 -7.61 9.55 -4.52
N THR A 99 -6.53 9.33 -3.72
CA THR A 99 -5.69 8.14 -3.83
C THR A 99 -6.17 7.08 -2.86
N GLN A 100 -6.59 5.94 -3.38
CA GLN A 100 -6.97 4.78 -2.56
C GLN A 100 -5.73 3.97 -2.20
N LYS A 101 -5.61 3.61 -0.91
CA LYS A 101 -4.49 2.82 -0.37
C LYS A 101 -4.98 1.42 -0.04
N TYR A 102 -4.41 0.41 -0.67
CA TYR A 102 -4.68 -1.00 -0.40
C TYR A 102 -3.47 -1.62 0.27
N PHE A 103 -3.67 -2.09 1.50
CA PHE A 103 -2.60 -2.66 2.31
C PHE A 103 -2.57 -4.18 2.15
N HIS A 104 -1.39 -4.71 1.86
CA HIS A 104 -1.10 -6.13 1.84
C HIS A 104 -0.17 -6.42 3.02
N LEU A 105 -0.78 -6.71 4.18
CA LEU A 105 -0.11 -6.91 5.45
C LEU A 105 -0.38 -8.32 5.98
N PRO A 106 0.57 -8.94 6.69
CA PRO A 106 0.30 -10.14 7.45
C PRO A 106 -0.58 -9.82 8.66
N ASP A 107 -1.26 -10.83 9.19
CA ASP A 107 -2.12 -10.67 10.38
C ASP A 107 -1.34 -10.23 11.63
N TYR A 108 -0.05 -10.52 11.68
CA TYR A 108 0.88 -10.14 12.76
C TYR A 108 2.32 -10.19 12.30
N ALA A 109 3.20 -9.46 12.99
CA ALA A 109 4.64 -9.51 12.81
C ALA A 109 5.29 -10.30 13.96
N PRO A 110 6.04 -11.39 13.69
CA PRO A 110 6.74 -12.13 14.73
C PRO A 110 8.06 -11.43 15.08
N ALA A 111 8.31 -11.19 16.36
CA ALA A 111 9.62 -10.73 16.83
C ALA A 111 10.69 -11.85 16.69
N PRO A 112 11.98 -11.52 16.46
CA PRO A 112 12.56 -10.18 16.44
C PRO A 112 12.36 -9.46 15.10
N ILE A 113 12.25 -8.14 15.14
CA ILE A 113 12.11 -7.26 13.98
C ILE A 113 13.12 -6.13 14.14
N GLN A 114 13.81 -5.74 13.08
CA GLN A 114 14.70 -4.59 13.07
C GLN A 114 14.01 -3.40 12.39
N GLN A 115 14.33 -2.21 12.85
CA GLN A 115 13.88 -1.00 12.16
C GLN A 115 14.34 -1.03 10.71
N GLY A 116 13.41 -0.77 9.79
CA GLY A 116 13.68 -0.85 8.35
C GLY A 116 13.38 -2.21 7.72
N ASP A 117 13.07 -3.26 8.50
CA ASP A 117 12.64 -4.54 7.93
C ASP A 117 11.33 -4.40 7.16
N VAL A 118 11.27 -5.02 5.99
CA VAL A 118 10.06 -5.01 5.17
C VAL A 118 9.03 -5.98 5.75
N VAL A 119 7.86 -5.45 6.09
CA VAL A 119 6.78 -6.20 6.73
C VAL A 119 5.61 -6.45 5.78
N GLY A 120 5.37 -5.53 4.85
CA GLY A 120 4.28 -5.64 3.89
C GLY A 120 4.43 -4.67 2.74
N THR A 121 3.34 -4.45 2.01
CA THR A 121 3.29 -3.50 0.90
C THR A 121 2.00 -2.70 0.92
N VAL A 122 2.04 -1.50 0.38
CA VAL A 122 0.88 -0.68 0.08
C VAL A 122 0.78 -0.46 -1.43
N GLU A 123 -0.36 -0.77 -1.99
CA GLU A 123 -0.71 -0.48 -3.38
C GLU A 123 -1.51 0.81 -3.42
N LEU A 124 -1.08 1.74 -4.26
CA LEU A 124 -1.76 3.01 -4.50
C LEU A 124 -2.56 2.95 -5.78
N LYS A 125 -3.84 3.32 -5.70
CA LYS A 125 -4.73 3.42 -6.86
C LYS A 125 -5.27 4.83 -7.01
N LEU A 126 -5.28 5.31 -8.23
CA LEU A 126 -5.90 6.57 -8.63
C LEU A 126 -6.94 6.26 -9.70
N ALA A 127 -8.19 6.65 -9.49
CA ALA A 127 -9.30 6.38 -10.40
C ALA A 127 -9.45 4.88 -10.80
N GLY A 128 -9.07 3.96 -9.89
CA GLY A 128 -9.14 2.51 -10.11
C GLY A 128 -7.91 1.89 -10.77
N GLU A 129 -6.96 2.70 -11.25
CA GLU A 129 -5.69 2.22 -11.81
C GLU A 129 -4.58 2.23 -10.76
N THR A 130 -3.75 1.19 -10.74
CA THR A 130 -2.58 1.10 -9.86
C THR A 130 -1.49 2.02 -10.36
N ILE A 131 -1.18 3.05 -9.55
CA ILE A 131 -0.11 4.02 -9.85
C ILE A 131 1.23 3.62 -9.27
N GLY A 132 1.24 2.74 -8.26
CA GLY A 132 2.47 2.21 -7.70
C GLY A 132 2.24 1.28 -6.52
N VAL A 133 3.31 0.54 -6.18
CA VAL A 133 3.38 -0.33 -5.00
C VAL A 133 4.65 0.02 -4.26
N VAL A 134 4.52 0.28 -2.95
CA VAL A 134 5.63 0.66 -2.08
C VAL A 134 5.71 -0.31 -0.91
N ASN A 135 6.93 -0.70 -0.53
CA ASN A 135 7.16 -1.53 0.64
C ASN A 135 6.85 -0.76 1.92
N LEU A 136 6.31 -1.46 2.90
CA LEU A 136 6.12 -0.95 4.26
C LEU A 136 7.18 -1.54 5.17
N ILE A 137 7.88 -0.68 5.87
CA ILE A 137 8.99 -1.00 6.74
C ILE A 137 8.65 -0.77 8.21
N ALA A 138 9.30 -1.53 9.08
CA ALA A 138 9.19 -1.38 10.53
C ALA A 138 9.75 -0.05 11.01
N GLY A 139 8.98 0.68 11.80
CA GLY A 139 9.40 1.98 12.34
C GLY A 139 10.31 1.91 13.56
N GLN A 140 10.44 0.74 14.19
CA GLN A 140 11.25 0.54 15.40
C GLN A 140 11.75 -0.88 15.52
N ASP A 141 12.79 -1.06 16.33
CA ASP A 141 13.27 -2.38 16.71
C ASP A 141 12.32 -3.04 17.71
N VAL A 142 12.11 -4.33 17.56
CA VAL A 142 11.30 -5.14 18.47
C VAL A 142 12.06 -6.39 18.85
N HIS A 143 12.33 -6.53 20.14
CA HIS A 143 13.09 -7.68 20.66
C HIS A 143 12.18 -8.87 20.93
N GLN A 144 12.72 -10.05 20.68
CA GLN A 144 12.01 -11.30 20.96
C GLN A 144 12.08 -11.66 22.43
N ASN A 145 10.94 -11.98 23.02
CA ASN A 145 10.88 -12.58 24.34
C ASN A 145 10.98 -14.10 24.22
N ALA A 146 12.12 -14.67 24.70
CA ALA A 146 12.42 -16.10 24.60
C ALA A 146 11.35 -16.98 25.29
N LEU A 147 10.75 -16.51 26.40
CA LEU A 147 9.71 -17.24 27.10
C LEU A 147 8.44 -17.34 26.28
N LEU A 148 7.95 -16.21 25.72
CA LEU A 148 6.74 -16.20 24.90
C LEU A 148 6.93 -17.04 23.63
N PHE A 149 8.07 -16.95 23.00
CA PHE A 149 8.42 -17.77 21.83
C PHE A 149 8.43 -19.26 22.17
N THR A 150 9.07 -19.66 23.28
CA THR A 150 9.14 -21.06 23.71
C THR A 150 7.77 -21.62 24.04
N VAL A 151 6.94 -20.87 24.81
CA VAL A 151 5.59 -21.27 25.15
C VAL A 151 4.74 -21.46 23.89
N SER A 152 4.85 -20.57 22.92
CA SER A 152 4.12 -20.69 21.65
C SER A 152 4.52 -21.93 20.84
N LYS A 153 5.82 -22.28 20.82
CA LYS A 153 6.32 -23.49 20.18
C LYS A 153 5.83 -24.75 20.87
N VAL A 154 5.83 -24.77 22.21
CA VAL A 154 5.28 -25.87 23.01
C VAL A 154 3.78 -26.02 22.75
N GLN A 155 3.03 -24.92 22.76
CA GLN A 155 1.60 -24.96 22.47
C GLN A 155 1.30 -25.45 21.05
N ALA A 156 2.05 -25.00 20.05
CA ALA A 156 1.93 -25.48 18.67
C ALA A 156 2.25 -26.97 18.56
N PHE A 157 3.25 -27.48 19.32
CA PHE A 157 3.56 -28.89 19.38
C PHE A 157 2.40 -29.73 19.94
N PHE A 158 1.76 -29.30 21.03
CA PHE A 158 0.60 -29.99 21.61
C PHE A 158 -0.63 -29.95 20.69
N HIS A 159 -0.79 -28.92 19.86
CA HIS A 159 -1.83 -28.85 18.85
C HIS A 159 -1.51 -29.58 17.56
N SER A 160 -0.25 -30.06 17.41
CA SER A 160 0.19 -30.78 16.21
C SER A 160 -0.63 -32.04 16.00
N LEU A 161 -1.02 -32.27 14.74
CA LEU A 161 -1.70 -33.49 14.30
C LEU A 161 -0.85 -34.73 14.58
N TYR A 162 0.47 -34.62 14.51
CA TYR A 162 1.42 -35.68 14.80
C TYR A 162 1.30 -36.18 16.24
N LEU A 163 1.25 -35.27 17.22
CA LEU A 163 1.12 -35.65 18.61
C LEU A 163 -0.24 -36.34 18.89
N LYS A 164 -1.32 -35.88 18.28
CA LYS A 164 -2.63 -36.53 18.40
C LYS A 164 -2.61 -37.94 17.86
N VAL A 165 -1.97 -38.19 16.73
CA VAL A 165 -1.81 -39.54 16.16
C VAL A 165 -0.98 -40.44 17.07
N VAL A 166 0.13 -39.93 17.63
CA VAL A 166 0.97 -40.68 18.55
C VAL A 166 0.22 -41.08 19.82
N ILE A 167 -0.55 -40.17 20.39
CA ILE A 167 -1.40 -40.42 21.58
C ILE A 167 -2.43 -41.50 21.26
N VAL A 168 -3.12 -41.44 20.12
CA VAL A 168 -4.10 -42.47 19.72
C VAL A 168 -3.44 -43.84 19.54
N LEU A 169 -2.28 -43.91 18.89
CA LEU A 169 -1.51 -45.14 18.76
C LEU A 169 -1.09 -45.72 20.11
N TYR A 170 -0.63 -44.85 21.01
CA TYR A 170 -0.25 -45.28 22.37
C TYR A 170 -1.43 -45.83 23.16
N LEU A 171 -2.59 -45.18 23.09
CA LEU A 171 -3.82 -45.66 23.73
C LEU A 171 -4.28 -47.02 23.16
N LEU A 172 -4.15 -47.20 21.83
CA LEU A 172 -4.46 -48.47 21.17
C LEU A 172 -3.52 -49.59 21.65
N THR A 173 -2.22 -49.31 21.75
CA THR A 173 -1.26 -50.35 22.28
C THR A 173 -1.55 -50.71 23.73
N LEU A 174 -1.92 -49.71 24.57
CA LEU A 174 -2.32 -49.96 25.95
C LEU A 174 -3.60 -50.80 26.02
N ALA A 175 -4.60 -50.52 25.18
CA ALA A 175 -5.83 -51.28 25.12
C ALA A 175 -5.61 -52.75 24.73
N VAL A 176 -4.77 -52.97 23.70
CA VAL A 176 -4.40 -54.33 23.28
C VAL A 176 -3.63 -55.07 24.36
N TYR A 177 -2.69 -54.40 25.05
CA TYR A 177 -1.95 -54.98 26.14
C TYR A 177 -2.86 -55.34 27.33
N GLY A 178 -3.79 -54.42 27.69
CA GLY A 178 -4.76 -54.65 28.76
C GLY A 178 -5.70 -55.86 28.47
N LEU A 179 -6.16 -55.96 27.20
CA LEU A 179 -6.95 -57.12 26.75
C LEU A 179 -6.15 -58.42 26.84
N TRP A 180 -4.88 -58.42 26.45
CA TRP A 180 -4.00 -59.56 26.51
C TRP A 180 -3.77 -60.04 27.95
N VAL A 181 -3.53 -59.09 28.88
CA VAL A 181 -3.39 -59.40 30.34
C VAL A 181 -4.70 -59.93 30.94
N PHE A 182 -5.83 -59.46 30.46
CA PHE A 182 -7.17 -59.92 30.99
C PHE A 182 -7.54 -61.33 30.51
N ILE A 183 -7.07 -61.73 29.31
CA ILE A 183 -7.39 -63.04 28.72
C ILE A 183 -6.39 -64.12 29.16
N ASN A 184 -5.22 -63.76 29.64
CA ASN A 184 -4.17 -64.69 30.04
C ASN A 184 -4.04 -64.75 31.56
#